data_913c468dfa79dfc1858912b47d820950
#
_entry.id   913c468dfa79dfc1858912b47d820950
#
_cell.length_a   1.000
_cell.length_b   1.000
_cell.length_c   1.000
_cell.angle_alpha   90.00
_cell.angle_beta   90.00
_cell.angle_gamma   90.00
#
_symmetry.space_group_name_H-M   'P 1'
#
loop_
_entity.id
_entity.type
_entity.pdbx_description
1 polymer ?
#
loop_
_entity_poly.entity_id
_entity_poly.type
_entity_poly.pdbx_seq_one_letter_code
_entity_poly.pdbx_strand_id
1 'polypeptide(L)'
;MAQQPNPIEMYEAAAQGFRQRLSGVQSGQMSNATLCTEWDVQSLINHNIKVTGFIEGALQENIAVNPLDVSGPLPDGNALELLDAGIAKVIDVAKSGSLDQRINTPFGEMTRGELINPTWDLLVHSWDLAKGTNQSTTLDSNLVEICYNVFSPMMDHMRAEEFGGIKIMGPEVTVSASASMQDRFIGMMGRQP
;
A
#
# COMPACT_ATOMS: atom_id res chain seq x y z
N MET A 1 18.57 -1.71 -22.23
CA MET A 1 17.55 -1.05 -21.41
C MET A 1 17.07 -2.09 -20.40
N ALA A 2 17.16 -1.84 -19.12
CA ALA A 2 16.59 -2.74 -18.12
C ALA A 2 15.06 -2.81 -18.37
N GLN A 3 14.53 -4.02 -18.42
CA GLN A 3 13.10 -4.25 -18.58
C GLN A 3 12.41 -3.65 -17.35
N GLN A 4 11.41 -2.81 -17.56
CA GLN A 4 10.62 -2.31 -16.43
C GLN A 4 9.96 -3.50 -15.72
N PRO A 5 10.01 -3.57 -14.38
CA PRO A 5 9.41 -4.67 -13.66
C PRO A 5 7.89 -4.72 -13.92
N ASN A 6 7.36 -5.92 -14.02
CA ASN A 6 5.93 -6.15 -14.26
C ASN A 6 5.12 -5.65 -13.03
N PRO A 7 4.19 -4.69 -13.19
CA PRO A 7 3.40 -4.15 -12.09
C PRO A 7 2.64 -5.22 -11.28
N ILE A 8 2.15 -6.28 -11.94
CA ILE A 8 1.45 -7.38 -11.27
C ILE A 8 2.42 -8.15 -10.37
N GLU A 9 3.62 -8.48 -10.87
CA GLU A 9 4.63 -9.20 -10.07
C GLU A 9 5.09 -8.38 -8.87
N MET A 10 5.25 -7.06 -9.05
CA MET A 10 5.58 -6.15 -7.95
C MET A 10 4.47 -6.11 -6.89
N TYR A 11 3.21 -6.01 -7.34
CA TYR A 11 2.06 -6.03 -6.44
C TYR A 11 1.96 -7.35 -5.67
N GLU A 12 2.11 -8.50 -6.36
CA GLU A 12 2.12 -9.83 -5.74
C GLU A 12 3.23 -9.94 -4.67
N ALA A 13 4.44 -9.47 -4.96
CA ALA A 13 5.56 -9.52 -4.03
C ALA A 13 5.33 -8.62 -2.79
N ALA A 14 4.82 -7.40 -2.98
CA ALA A 14 4.49 -6.49 -1.88
C ALA A 14 3.35 -7.06 -1.02
N ALA A 15 2.31 -7.60 -1.66
CA ALA A 15 1.19 -8.25 -0.99
C ALA A 15 1.64 -9.45 -0.14
N GLN A 16 2.57 -10.26 -0.64
CA GLN A 16 3.17 -11.36 0.12
C GLN A 16 3.91 -10.85 1.37
N GLY A 17 4.61 -9.72 1.27
CA GLY A 17 5.27 -9.09 2.41
C GLY A 17 4.29 -8.63 3.49
N PHE A 18 3.18 -8.00 3.09
CA PHE A 18 2.10 -7.60 4.02
C PHE A 18 1.40 -8.81 4.63
N ARG A 19 1.06 -9.80 3.81
CA ARG A 19 0.44 -11.07 4.21
C ARG A 19 1.25 -11.79 5.29
N GLN A 20 2.57 -11.86 5.13
CA GLN A 20 3.46 -12.49 6.10
C GLN A 20 3.36 -11.81 7.47
N ARG A 21 3.33 -10.48 7.51
CA ARG A 21 3.20 -9.73 8.76
C ARG A 21 1.81 -9.86 9.36
N LEU A 22 0.78 -9.82 8.53
CA LEU A 22 -0.61 -10.02 8.97
C LEU A 22 -0.78 -11.39 9.64
N SER A 23 -0.18 -12.45 9.10
CA SER A 23 -0.23 -13.79 9.70
C SER A 23 0.47 -13.89 11.07
N GLY A 24 1.36 -12.96 11.39
CA GLY A 24 2.04 -12.87 12.68
C GLY A 24 1.33 -11.99 13.72
N VAL A 25 0.24 -11.30 13.35
CA VAL A 25 -0.51 -10.44 14.29
C VAL A 25 -1.28 -11.29 15.29
N GLN A 26 -1.15 -10.96 16.57
CA GLN A 26 -1.88 -11.61 17.66
C GLN A 26 -3.14 -10.81 18.01
N SER A 27 -4.18 -11.49 18.49
CA SER A 27 -5.46 -10.87 18.83
C SER A 27 -5.34 -9.71 19.82
N GLY A 28 -4.40 -9.79 20.77
CA GLY A 28 -4.14 -8.70 21.74
C GLY A 28 -3.44 -7.47 21.16
N GLN A 29 -3.02 -7.49 19.89
CA GLN A 29 -2.29 -6.40 19.25
C GLN A 29 -3.17 -5.50 18.37
N MET A 30 -4.44 -5.82 18.17
CA MET A 30 -5.33 -5.08 17.26
C MET A 30 -5.49 -3.61 17.64
N SER A 31 -5.46 -3.27 18.92
CA SER A 31 -5.54 -1.89 19.43
C SER A 31 -4.18 -1.21 19.61
N ASN A 32 -3.09 -1.83 19.21
CA ASN A 32 -1.78 -1.18 19.27
C ASN A 32 -1.75 0.00 18.30
N ALA A 33 -1.13 1.10 18.74
CA ALA A 33 -0.88 2.24 17.87
C ALA A 33 0.08 1.87 16.73
N THR A 34 -0.12 2.47 15.57
CA THR A 34 0.81 2.39 14.44
C THR A 34 1.47 3.75 14.19
N LEU A 35 2.46 3.81 13.29
CA LEU A 35 3.06 5.07 12.85
C LEU A 35 2.23 5.79 11.77
N CYS A 36 1.15 5.17 11.30
CA CYS A 36 0.11 5.83 10.54
C CYS A 36 -0.80 6.55 11.53
N THR A 37 -0.61 7.85 11.69
CA THR A 37 -1.26 8.67 12.72
C THR A 37 -2.78 8.47 12.68
N GLU A 38 -3.40 8.23 13.84
CA GLU A 38 -4.84 7.97 14.03
C GLU A 38 -5.29 6.53 13.71
N TRP A 39 -4.42 5.65 13.21
CA TRP A 39 -4.77 4.26 12.95
C TRP A 39 -4.09 3.31 13.95
N ASP A 40 -4.88 2.46 14.57
CA ASP A 40 -4.39 1.26 15.25
C ASP A 40 -4.14 0.13 14.24
N VAL A 41 -3.64 -0.99 14.74
CA VAL A 41 -3.37 -2.18 13.91
C VAL A 41 -4.62 -2.65 13.19
N GLN A 42 -5.79 -2.65 13.85
CA GLN A 42 -7.05 -3.06 13.23
C GLN A 42 -7.43 -2.15 12.05
N SER A 43 -7.34 -0.84 12.25
CA SER A 43 -7.64 0.15 11.20
C SER A 43 -6.70 0.01 10.01
N LEU A 44 -5.41 -0.23 10.27
CA LEU A 44 -4.40 -0.46 9.23
C LEU A 44 -4.69 -1.73 8.41
N ILE A 45 -5.13 -2.81 9.07
CA ILE A 45 -5.54 -4.05 8.40
C ILE A 45 -6.81 -3.80 7.56
N ASN A 46 -7.81 -3.11 8.12
CA ASN A 46 -9.03 -2.73 7.40
C ASN A 46 -8.72 -1.93 6.12
N HIS A 47 -7.81 -0.95 6.23
CA HIS A 47 -7.35 -0.16 5.10
C HIS A 47 -6.82 -1.07 3.98
N ASN A 48 -5.86 -1.94 4.28
CA ASN A 48 -5.22 -2.77 3.27
C ASN A 48 -6.20 -3.77 2.61
N ILE A 49 -7.17 -4.30 3.35
CA ILE A 49 -8.24 -5.13 2.76
C ILE A 49 -9.11 -4.27 1.84
N LYS A 50 -9.49 -3.06 2.25
CA LYS A 50 -10.33 -2.17 1.43
C LYS A 50 -9.61 -1.63 0.20
N VAL A 51 -8.28 -1.43 0.27
CA VAL A 51 -7.46 -1.04 -0.89
C VAL A 51 -7.57 -2.09 -2.00
N THR A 52 -7.63 -3.39 -1.70
CA THR A 52 -7.82 -4.41 -2.74
C THR A 52 -9.15 -4.24 -3.48
N GLY A 53 -10.24 -4.00 -2.75
CA GLY A 53 -11.56 -3.74 -3.35
C GLY A 53 -11.62 -2.41 -4.12
N PHE A 54 -10.91 -1.39 -3.66
CA PHE A 54 -10.78 -0.13 -4.40
C PHE A 54 -10.05 -0.32 -5.72
N ILE A 55 -8.91 -1.02 -5.73
CA ILE A 55 -8.14 -1.30 -6.95
C ILE A 55 -8.97 -2.17 -7.92
N GLU A 56 -9.60 -3.24 -7.42
CA GLU A 56 -10.50 -4.08 -8.24
C GLU A 56 -11.58 -3.23 -8.92
N GLY A 57 -12.29 -2.42 -8.12
CA GLY A 57 -13.35 -1.55 -8.63
C GLY A 57 -12.86 -0.50 -9.61
N ALA A 58 -11.69 0.11 -9.36
CA ALA A 58 -11.10 1.10 -10.25
C ALA A 58 -10.65 0.48 -11.58
N LEU A 59 -10.08 -0.74 -11.57
CA LEU A 59 -9.75 -1.49 -12.78
C LEU A 59 -10.96 -1.82 -13.65
N GLN A 60 -12.15 -1.88 -13.05
CA GLN A 60 -13.44 -2.13 -13.70
C GLN A 60 -14.24 -0.84 -13.96
N GLU A 61 -13.69 0.32 -13.66
CA GLU A 61 -14.37 1.64 -13.69
C GLU A 61 -15.67 1.66 -12.86
N ASN A 62 -15.71 0.89 -11.76
CA ASN A 62 -16.86 0.74 -10.86
C ASN A 62 -16.41 0.76 -9.38
N ILE A 63 -16.02 1.93 -8.90
CA ILE A 63 -15.51 2.12 -7.54
C ILE A 63 -16.66 2.19 -6.55
N ALA A 64 -16.77 1.18 -5.68
CA ALA A 64 -17.77 1.13 -4.60
C ALA A 64 -17.14 1.18 -3.19
N VAL A 65 -15.82 1.01 -3.08
CA VAL A 65 -15.11 0.91 -1.80
C VAL A 65 -14.30 2.17 -1.53
N ASN A 66 -14.47 2.76 -0.34
CA ASN A 66 -13.60 3.82 0.15
C ASN A 66 -12.50 3.21 1.03
N PRO A 67 -11.22 3.23 0.62
CA PRO A 67 -10.13 2.64 1.39
C PRO A 67 -9.79 3.42 2.67
N LEU A 68 -10.25 4.67 2.79
CA LEU A 68 -10.03 5.51 3.98
C LEU A 68 -11.11 5.35 5.06
N ASP A 69 -12.21 4.67 4.77
CA ASP A 69 -13.19 4.29 5.79
C ASP A 69 -12.70 3.05 6.54
N VAL A 70 -11.80 3.25 7.48
CA VAL A 70 -11.12 2.18 8.25
C VAL A 70 -11.84 1.82 9.56
N SER A 71 -12.94 2.52 9.88
CA SER A 71 -13.67 2.36 11.13
C SER A 71 -14.40 1.02 11.22
N GLY A 72 -14.62 0.57 12.44
CA GLY A 72 -15.40 -0.63 12.74
C GLY A 72 -14.59 -1.91 12.90
N PRO A 73 -15.25 -3.00 13.26
CA PRO A 73 -14.61 -4.30 13.38
C PRO A 73 -14.10 -4.77 12.01
N LEU A 74 -13.15 -5.70 12.03
CA LEU A 74 -12.82 -6.45 10.83
C LEU A 74 -14.10 -7.06 10.24
N PRO A 75 -14.24 -7.10 8.91
CA PRO A 75 -15.34 -7.81 8.26
C PRO A 75 -15.46 -9.25 8.81
N ASP A 76 -16.66 -9.81 8.81
CA ASP A 76 -16.85 -11.21 9.19
C ASP A 76 -15.93 -12.10 8.38
N GLY A 77 -15.06 -12.81 9.08
CA GLY A 77 -14.06 -13.66 8.47
C GLY A 77 -12.66 -13.44 9.04
N ASN A 78 -11.74 -14.26 8.58
CA ASN A 78 -10.32 -14.12 8.88
C ASN A 78 -9.72 -13.02 8.00
N ALA A 79 -9.07 -12.01 8.60
CA ALA A 79 -8.43 -10.91 7.87
C ALA A 79 -7.49 -11.39 6.77
N LEU A 80 -6.78 -12.50 7.01
CA LEU A 80 -5.87 -13.10 6.05
C LEU A 80 -6.61 -13.65 4.81
N GLU A 81 -7.75 -14.34 5.03
CA GLU A 81 -8.58 -14.88 3.94
C GLU A 81 -9.20 -13.74 3.11
N LEU A 82 -9.66 -12.66 3.78
CA LEU A 82 -10.22 -11.50 3.10
C LEU A 82 -9.16 -10.78 2.26
N LEU A 83 -7.95 -10.62 2.79
CA LEU A 83 -6.83 -10.04 2.05
C LEU A 83 -6.46 -10.91 0.85
N ASP A 84 -6.29 -12.23 1.06
CA ASP A 84 -5.93 -13.18 -0.01
C ASP A 84 -6.98 -13.19 -1.13
N ALA A 85 -8.27 -13.19 -0.78
CA ALA A 85 -9.35 -13.11 -1.76
C ALA A 85 -9.35 -11.79 -2.53
N GLY A 86 -9.10 -10.66 -1.84
CA GLY A 86 -9.01 -9.36 -2.49
C GLY A 86 -7.82 -9.26 -3.45
N ILE A 87 -6.63 -9.73 -3.02
CA ILE A 87 -5.42 -9.78 -3.88
C ILE A 87 -5.68 -10.63 -5.13
N ALA A 88 -6.27 -11.81 -4.98
CA ALA A 88 -6.59 -12.69 -6.11
C ALA A 88 -7.49 -12.00 -7.14
N LYS A 89 -8.53 -11.30 -6.69
CA LYS A 89 -9.42 -10.53 -7.57
C LYS A 89 -8.72 -9.40 -8.31
N VAL A 90 -7.86 -8.63 -7.61
CA VAL A 90 -7.05 -7.58 -8.26
C VAL A 90 -6.20 -8.17 -9.37
N ILE A 91 -5.51 -9.29 -9.11
CA ILE A 91 -4.65 -9.96 -10.08
C ILE A 91 -5.45 -10.49 -11.28
N ASP A 92 -6.59 -11.11 -11.02
CA ASP A 92 -7.47 -11.67 -12.08
C ASP A 92 -7.98 -10.55 -12.99
N VAL A 93 -8.48 -9.46 -12.42
CA VAL A 93 -8.93 -8.30 -13.17
C VAL A 93 -7.77 -7.63 -13.91
N ALA A 94 -6.59 -7.51 -13.28
CA ALA A 94 -5.41 -6.96 -13.93
C ALA A 94 -4.99 -7.76 -15.16
N LYS A 95 -5.01 -9.07 -15.05
CA LYS A 95 -4.66 -10.01 -16.16
C LYS A 95 -5.71 -10.07 -17.27
N SER A 96 -6.93 -9.60 -17.04
CA SER A 96 -8.02 -9.63 -18.03
C SER A 96 -7.91 -8.54 -19.10
N GLY A 97 -7.00 -7.58 -18.98
CA GLY A 97 -6.81 -6.48 -19.92
C GLY A 97 -5.35 -6.09 -20.10
N SER A 98 -5.09 -5.16 -21.04
CA SER A 98 -3.74 -4.62 -21.23
C SER A 98 -3.39 -3.69 -20.08
N LEU A 99 -2.17 -3.80 -19.53
CA LEU A 99 -1.65 -2.90 -18.50
C LEU A 99 -1.46 -1.46 -19.02
N ASP A 100 -1.29 -1.28 -20.32
CA ASP A 100 -1.18 0.03 -20.97
C ASP A 100 -2.54 0.68 -21.26
N GLN A 101 -3.66 -0.05 -21.06
CA GLN A 101 -5.00 0.51 -21.25
C GLN A 101 -5.22 1.64 -20.27
N ARG A 102 -5.64 2.81 -20.78
CA ARG A 102 -6.01 3.97 -19.97
C ARG A 102 -7.42 3.82 -19.42
N ILE A 103 -7.60 4.19 -18.17
CA ILE A 103 -8.86 4.17 -17.43
C ILE A 103 -9.02 5.48 -16.66
N ASN A 104 -10.26 5.85 -16.38
CA ASN A 104 -10.57 6.99 -15.53
C ASN A 104 -10.63 6.55 -14.05
N THR A 105 -9.91 7.25 -13.20
CA THR A 105 -9.88 7.00 -11.77
C THR A 105 -10.17 8.31 -11.00
N PRO A 106 -10.45 8.23 -9.69
CA PRO A 106 -10.56 9.43 -8.85
C PRO A 106 -9.29 10.29 -8.81
N PHE A 107 -8.14 9.74 -9.20
CA PHE A 107 -6.84 10.44 -9.30
C PHE A 107 -6.58 11.01 -10.71
N GLY A 108 -7.54 10.92 -11.60
CA GLY A 108 -7.38 11.27 -13.01
C GLY A 108 -7.22 10.05 -13.91
N GLU A 109 -6.92 10.33 -15.19
CA GLU A 109 -6.68 9.28 -16.18
C GLU A 109 -5.30 8.68 -15.98
N MET A 110 -5.24 7.36 -15.83
CA MET A 110 -4.01 6.57 -15.69
C MET A 110 -4.10 5.23 -16.40
N THR A 111 -2.99 4.56 -16.58
CA THR A 111 -2.98 3.20 -17.11
C THR A 111 -3.38 2.19 -16.02
N ARG A 112 -3.88 1.02 -16.43
CA ARG A 112 -4.16 -0.09 -15.50
C ARG A 112 -2.91 -0.52 -14.74
N GLY A 113 -1.73 -0.48 -15.39
CA GLY A 113 -0.44 -0.77 -14.75
C GLY A 113 -0.06 0.23 -13.67
N GLU A 114 -0.30 1.53 -13.91
CA GLU A 114 -0.09 2.58 -12.90
C GLU A 114 -1.04 2.43 -11.71
N LEU A 115 -2.28 2.01 -11.92
CA LEU A 115 -3.24 1.79 -10.84
C LEU A 115 -2.88 0.59 -9.95
N ILE A 116 -2.31 -0.48 -10.52
CA ILE A 116 -1.85 -1.65 -9.75
C ILE A 116 -0.60 -1.34 -8.93
N ASN A 117 0.09 -0.24 -9.26
CA ASN A 117 1.32 0.16 -8.61
C ASN A 117 1.19 0.89 -7.23
N PRO A 118 0.11 0.72 -6.39
CA PRO A 118 0.18 0.96 -4.94
C PRO A 118 1.09 -0.05 -4.21
N THR A 119 2.03 -0.66 -4.91
CA THR A 119 3.12 -1.44 -4.31
C THR A 119 3.82 -0.68 -3.18
N TRP A 120 3.98 0.65 -3.32
CA TRP A 120 4.54 1.51 -2.28
C TRP A 120 3.65 1.56 -1.02
N ASP A 121 2.32 1.56 -1.17
CA ASP A 121 1.34 1.58 -0.08
C ASP A 121 1.43 0.29 0.75
N LEU A 122 1.40 -0.86 0.08
CA LEU A 122 1.61 -2.16 0.71
C LEU A 122 2.96 -2.27 1.41
N LEU A 123 4.04 -1.70 0.84
CA LEU A 123 5.36 -1.71 1.46
C LEU A 123 5.41 -0.87 2.73
N VAL A 124 4.95 0.38 2.68
CA VAL A 124 4.96 1.25 3.87
C VAL A 124 4.06 0.71 4.96
N HIS A 125 2.88 0.21 4.61
CA HIS A 125 1.97 -0.40 5.58
C HIS A 125 2.43 -1.76 6.10
N SER A 126 3.21 -2.52 5.33
CA SER A 126 3.93 -3.69 5.85
C SER A 126 4.90 -3.29 6.97
N TRP A 127 5.60 -2.17 6.80
CA TRP A 127 6.51 -1.66 7.81
C TRP A 127 5.75 -1.10 9.02
N ASP A 128 4.67 -0.33 8.81
CA ASP A 128 3.81 0.20 9.87
C ASP A 128 3.24 -0.96 10.73
N LEU A 129 2.74 -2.02 10.09
CA LEU A 129 2.21 -3.21 10.76
C LEU A 129 3.29 -3.92 11.58
N ALA A 130 4.48 -4.08 11.01
CA ALA A 130 5.61 -4.70 11.71
C ALA A 130 6.01 -3.92 12.97
N LYS A 131 6.05 -2.58 12.89
CA LYS A 131 6.32 -1.72 14.06
C LYS A 131 5.24 -1.86 15.13
N GLY A 132 3.95 -1.77 14.75
CA GLY A 132 2.82 -1.86 15.69
C GLY A 132 2.70 -3.23 16.38
N THR A 133 3.30 -4.26 15.80
CA THR A 133 3.20 -5.65 16.27
C THR A 133 4.54 -6.27 16.72
N ASN A 134 5.62 -5.48 16.80
CA ASN A 134 6.97 -5.91 17.18
C ASN A 134 7.53 -7.04 16.30
N GLN A 135 7.25 -7.00 15.01
CA GLN A 135 7.80 -7.91 14.00
C GLN A 135 9.01 -7.29 13.30
N SER A 136 9.70 -8.07 12.46
CA SER A 136 10.80 -7.55 11.62
C SER A 136 10.31 -6.48 10.65
N THR A 137 10.94 -5.32 10.66
CA THR A 137 10.66 -4.19 9.78
C THR A 137 11.42 -4.26 8.47
N THR A 138 12.21 -5.30 8.23
CA THR A 138 12.97 -5.48 6.99
C THR A 138 12.01 -5.68 5.82
N LEU A 139 12.07 -4.82 4.82
CA LEU A 139 11.32 -4.89 3.57
C LEU A 139 12.15 -5.56 2.47
N ASP A 140 11.49 -5.99 1.40
CA ASP A 140 12.18 -6.45 0.20
C ASP A 140 13.00 -5.29 -0.41
N SER A 141 14.32 -5.45 -0.44
CA SER A 141 15.24 -4.38 -0.87
C SER A 141 15.07 -3.98 -2.32
N ASN A 142 14.69 -4.91 -3.18
CA ASN A 142 14.48 -4.66 -4.60
C ASN A 142 13.20 -3.84 -4.83
N LEU A 143 12.11 -4.21 -4.15
CA LEU A 143 10.86 -3.43 -4.19
C LEU A 143 11.05 -2.03 -3.60
N VAL A 144 11.77 -1.91 -2.49
CA VAL A 144 12.09 -0.62 -1.88
C VAL A 144 12.84 0.27 -2.86
N GLU A 145 13.88 -0.23 -3.53
CA GLU A 145 14.67 0.53 -4.50
C GLU A 145 13.81 0.97 -5.69
N ILE A 146 13.01 0.06 -6.24
CA ILE A 146 12.10 0.38 -7.35
C ILE A 146 11.09 1.45 -6.93
N CYS A 147 10.40 1.27 -5.81
CA CYS A 147 9.41 2.23 -5.33
C CYS A 147 10.04 3.59 -5.02
N TYR A 148 11.21 3.62 -4.38
CA TYR A 148 11.90 4.88 -4.11
C TYR A 148 12.22 5.63 -5.42
N ASN A 149 12.78 4.95 -6.41
CA ASN A 149 13.18 5.57 -7.68
C ASN A 149 11.97 6.04 -8.51
N VAL A 150 10.86 5.29 -8.48
CA VAL A 150 9.65 5.64 -9.22
C VAL A 150 8.91 6.81 -8.56
N PHE A 151 8.77 6.81 -7.24
CA PHE A 151 7.91 7.77 -6.55
C PHE A 151 8.64 9.03 -6.08
N SER A 152 9.96 8.98 -5.81
CA SER A 152 10.67 10.16 -5.31
C SER A 152 10.52 11.41 -6.19
N PRO A 153 10.48 11.34 -7.54
CA PRO A 153 10.30 12.53 -8.37
C PRO A 153 8.91 13.15 -8.29
N MET A 154 7.90 12.40 -7.85
CA MET A 154 6.50 12.84 -7.81
C MET A 154 5.97 13.11 -6.39
N MET A 155 6.79 12.87 -5.35
CA MET A 155 6.34 12.96 -3.96
C MET A 155 5.86 14.35 -3.57
N ASP A 156 6.47 15.43 -4.07
CA ASP A 156 6.01 16.80 -3.78
C ASP A 156 4.61 17.05 -4.35
N HIS A 157 4.34 16.54 -5.54
CA HIS A 157 3.01 16.58 -6.13
C HIS A 157 2.02 15.74 -5.32
N MET A 158 2.35 14.50 -4.99
CA MET A 158 1.49 13.63 -4.19
C MET A 158 1.16 14.19 -2.80
N ARG A 159 2.10 14.93 -2.17
CA ARG A 159 1.85 15.60 -0.88
C ARG A 159 0.95 16.82 -1.01
N ALA A 160 0.92 17.47 -2.17
CA ALA A 160 0.05 18.60 -2.43
C ALA A 160 -1.40 18.19 -2.71
N GLU A 161 -1.62 16.97 -3.18
CA GLU A 161 -2.94 16.44 -3.53
C GLU A 161 -3.76 16.07 -2.29
N GLU A 162 -5.06 16.24 -2.43
CA GLU A 162 -6.06 15.82 -1.43
C GLU A 162 -7.02 14.82 -2.09
N PHE A 163 -7.25 13.70 -1.43
CA PHE A 163 -8.24 12.73 -1.84
C PHE A 163 -9.51 12.91 -1.00
N GLY A 164 -10.58 13.36 -1.64
CA GLY A 164 -11.83 13.66 -0.93
C GLY A 164 -11.68 14.70 0.20
N GLY A 165 -10.75 15.66 0.07
CA GLY A 165 -10.47 16.66 1.10
C GLY A 165 -9.52 16.16 2.21
N ILE A 166 -8.94 14.99 2.05
CA ILE A 166 -8.01 14.38 3.02
C ILE A 166 -6.62 14.30 2.39
N LYS A 167 -5.61 14.81 3.08
CA LYS A 167 -4.22 14.61 2.71
C LYS A 167 -3.80 13.18 3.02
N ILE A 168 -3.46 12.42 1.99
CA ILE A 168 -3.06 11.02 2.13
C ILE A 168 -1.57 10.85 2.44
N MET A 169 -0.77 11.91 2.24
CA MET A 169 0.67 11.91 2.47
C MET A 169 1.05 12.96 3.51
N GLY A 170 1.77 12.53 4.55
CA GLY A 170 2.41 13.41 5.51
C GLY A 170 3.67 14.09 4.95
N PRO A 171 4.23 15.07 5.70
CA PRO A 171 5.52 15.66 5.36
C PRO A 171 6.64 14.61 5.39
N GLU A 172 7.65 14.81 4.55
CA GLU A 172 8.85 13.97 4.58
C GLU A 172 9.57 14.07 5.92
N VAL A 173 10.03 12.93 6.43
CA VAL A 173 10.97 12.86 7.56
C VAL A 173 12.38 12.80 6.99
N THR A 174 13.16 13.83 7.28
CA THR A 174 14.55 13.90 6.84
C THR A 174 15.38 12.84 7.55
N VAL A 175 16.08 12.02 6.76
CA VAL A 175 17.02 11.01 7.24
C VAL A 175 18.45 11.38 6.87
N SER A 176 19.45 10.73 7.50
CA SER A 176 20.85 10.93 7.15
C SER A 176 21.12 10.65 5.68
N ALA A 177 22.06 11.40 5.07
CA ALA A 177 22.54 11.13 3.72
C ALA A 177 23.17 9.72 3.57
N SER A 178 23.64 9.13 4.68
CA SER A 178 24.19 7.77 4.73
C SER A 178 23.16 6.70 5.13
N ALA A 179 21.86 7.08 5.27
CA ALA A 179 20.80 6.15 5.61
C ALA A 179 20.63 5.06 4.55
N SER A 180 20.14 3.89 4.97
CA SER A 180 19.82 2.80 4.06
C SER A 180 18.76 3.23 3.05
N MET A 181 18.65 2.53 1.92
CA MET A 181 17.59 2.79 0.93
C MET A 181 16.20 2.62 1.55
N GLN A 182 16.04 1.64 2.44
CA GLN A 182 14.78 1.45 3.17
C GLN A 182 14.47 2.67 4.07
N ASP A 183 15.45 3.18 4.84
CA ASP A 183 15.20 4.33 5.71
C ASP A 183 14.85 5.59 4.90
N ARG A 184 15.49 5.76 3.74
CA ARG A 184 15.15 6.86 2.82
C ARG A 184 13.72 6.72 2.29
N PHE A 185 13.33 5.50 1.89
CA PHE A 185 11.96 5.22 1.45
C PHE A 185 10.96 5.49 2.57
N ILE A 186 11.20 5.00 3.77
CA ILE A 186 10.33 5.18 4.94
C ILE A 186 10.24 6.67 5.33
N GLY A 187 11.36 7.40 5.34
CA GLY A 187 11.38 8.84 5.55
C GLY A 187 10.60 9.61 4.49
N MET A 188 10.79 9.27 3.21
CA MET A 188 10.03 9.80 2.10
C MET A 188 8.51 9.60 2.28
N MET A 189 8.08 8.47 2.86
CA MET A 189 6.69 8.17 3.16
C MET A 189 6.18 8.83 4.46
N GLY A 190 6.97 9.72 5.07
CA GLY A 190 6.58 10.48 6.25
C GLY A 190 6.70 9.74 7.59
N ARG A 191 7.45 8.65 7.65
CA ARG A 191 7.68 7.86 8.87
C ARG A 191 9.09 8.05 9.38
N GLN A 192 9.25 8.03 10.71
CA GLN A 192 10.57 7.98 11.37
C GLN A 192 11.06 6.52 11.39
N PRO A 193 12.12 6.16 10.65
CA PRO A 193 12.69 4.80 10.60
C PRO A 193 13.20 4.31 11.94
#